data_c772a695cc2eb10f9e28b13ff51eabe3
#
_entry.id   c772a695cc2eb10f9e28b13ff51eabe3
#
_cell.length_a   1.000
_cell.length_b   1.000
_cell.length_c   1.000
_cell.angle_alpha   90.00
_cell.angle_beta   90.00
_cell.angle_gamma   90.00
#
_symmetry.space_group_name_H-M   'P 1'
#
loop_
_entity.id
_entity.type
_entity.pdbx_description
1 polymer ?
#
loop_
_entity_poly.entity_id
_entity_poly.type
_entity_poly.pdbx_seq_one_letter_code
_entity_poly.pdbx_strand_id
1 'polypeptide(L)'
;MSATVLVVVKYGKFFKWEIIMTVKTRFAPSPTGFLHVGGARTALFSWLYARHCNGQFVLRIEDTDRERSTQEAIDAIIESMKWIDLKWDEGPYYQTKRFDRYHEVIEQLLKEGKAYKCYCSKERLEKMREEQMKNGLKPRYDGHCRDDHSEHAPDEPYVIRFRNPDDGIVAFDDMVKGHIEFKNSELDDFIIQRSDGTPTYNFCVVVDDWDMGITHIIRGDDHVNNTPRQINLYKALGAPVPVFCHLAMILGDDGTKLSKRHGAVSVMQYREDGYLPEALVNYLVRLGWSHGDQEIFSREEMISLL
;
A
#
# COMPACT_ATOMS: atom_id res chain seq x y z
N MET A 1 4.82 12.52 14.59
CA MET A 1 5.79 13.56 15.05
C MET A 1 5.39 14.87 14.41
N SER A 2 5.01 15.87 15.18
CA SER A 2 4.71 17.21 14.65
C SER A 2 6.02 17.91 14.28
N ALA A 3 6.17 18.31 13.02
CA ALA A 3 7.30 19.14 12.60
C ALA A 3 7.04 20.58 13.05
N THR A 4 7.84 21.09 13.96
CA THR A 4 7.76 22.49 14.44
C THR A 4 8.66 23.35 13.55
N VAL A 5 8.07 24.26 12.78
CA VAL A 5 8.84 25.28 12.05
C VAL A 5 8.81 26.59 12.86
N LEU A 6 9.98 27.10 13.22
CA LEU A 6 10.14 28.37 13.92
C LEU A 6 10.25 29.50 12.88
N VAL A 7 9.25 30.38 12.81
CA VAL A 7 9.31 31.60 12.00
C VAL A 7 9.52 32.79 12.94
N VAL A 8 10.66 33.50 12.80
CA VAL A 8 10.94 34.73 13.54
C VAL A 8 10.25 35.90 12.84
N VAL A 9 9.27 36.48 13.46
CA VAL A 9 8.63 37.73 12.98
C VAL A 9 9.18 38.92 13.75
N LYS A 10 9.34 40.04 13.07
CA LYS A 10 10.08 41.29 13.37
C LYS A 10 9.66 42.08 14.64
N TYR A 11 8.96 41.53 15.61
CA TYR A 11 8.54 42.19 16.84
C TYR A 11 8.66 41.36 18.11
N GLY A 12 9.63 40.44 18.18
CA GLY A 12 9.98 39.76 19.44
C GLY A 12 8.92 38.80 20.04
N LYS A 13 7.88 38.45 19.30
CA LYS A 13 6.91 37.40 19.69
C LYS A 13 7.15 36.15 18.88
N PHE A 14 7.45 35.06 19.55
CA PHE A 14 7.53 33.73 18.93
C PHE A 14 6.11 33.18 18.78
N PHE A 15 5.67 32.96 17.55
CA PHE A 15 4.49 32.20 17.27
C PHE A 15 4.94 30.77 16.93
N LYS A 16 4.52 29.82 17.74
CA LYS A 16 4.66 28.40 17.44
C LYS A 16 3.55 28.02 16.46
N TRP A 17 3.89 27.93 15.19
CA TRP A 17 3.00 27.34 14.22
C TRP A 17 3.21 25.83 14.28
N GLU A 18 2.22 25.09 14.78
CA GLU A 18 2.13 23.68 14.52
C GLU A 18 1.59 23.53 13.11
N ILE A 19 2.40 23.00 12.20
CA ILE A 19 1.88 22.51 10.93
C ILE A 19 1.09 21.25 11.29
N ILE A 20 -0.21 21.42 11.48
CA ILE A 20 -1.14 20.30 11.58
C ILE A 20 -1.17 19.70 10.18
N MET A 21 -0.39 18.65 9.95
CA MET A 21 -0.50 17.88 8.71
C MET A 21 -1.91 17.30 8.69
N THR A 22 -2.71 17.74 7.72
CA THR A 22 -4.04 17.17 7.50
C THR A 22 -3.90 15.68 7.23
N VAL A 23 -4.59 14.85 7.98
CA VAL A 23 -4.62 13.40 7.75
C VAL A 23 -5.13 13.14 6.33
N LYS A 24 -4.40 12.31 5.59
CA LYS A 24 -4.78 11.89 4.26
C LYS A 24 -4.62 10.39 4.13
N THR A 25 -5.73 9.71 3.91
CA THR A 25 -5.79 8.27 3.72
C THR A 25 -6.14 7.94 2.27
N ARG A 26 -6.03 6.68 1.89
CA ARG A 26 -6.45 6.23 0.57
C ARG A 26 -7.04 4.82 0.61
N PHE A 27 -7.94 4.54 -0.32
CA PHE A 27 -8.29 3.21 -0.76
C PHE A 27 -7.70 2.99 -2.14
N ALA A 28 -6.94 1.90 -2.30
CA ALA A 28 -6.15 1.65 -3.50
C ALA A 28 -6.37 0.21 -4.02
N PRO A 29 -7.58 -0.09 -4.55
CA PRO A 29 -7.90 -1.43 -5.02
C PRO A 29 -7.25 -1.73 -6.38
N SER A 30 -6.81 -3.00 -6.55
CA SER A 30 -6.50 -3.55 -7.86
C SER A 30 -7.79 -4.07 -8.51
N PRO A 31 -8.15 -3.63 -9.73
CA PRO A 31 -9.41 -3.96 -10.38
C PRO A 31 -9.33 -5.33 -11.08
N THR A 32 -8.99 -6.37 -10.33
CA THR A 32 -8.89 -7.77 -10.80
C THR A 32 -10.14 -8.59 -10.53
N GLY A 33 -11.23 -7.93 -10.16
CA GLY A 33 -12.54 -8.49 -9.85
C GLY A 33 -13.42 -7.53 -9.08
N PHE A 34 -14.54 -8.04 -8.60
CA PHE A 34 -15.51 -7.25 -7.82
C PHE A 34 -14.96 -6.88 -6.44
N LEU A 35 -15.45 -5.76 -5.89
CA LEU A 35 -15.14 -5.35 -4.52
C LEU A 35 -15.78 -6.34 -3.53
N HIS A 36 -14.96 -7.13 -2.85
CA HIS A 36 -15.41 -8.05 -1.81
C HIS A 36 -15.43 -7.36 -0.42
N VAL A 37 -16.11 -7.97 0.54
CA VAL A 37 -16.29 -7.43 1.90
C VAL A 37 -14.96 -7.02 2.58
N GLY A 38 -13.89 -7.76 2.39
CA GLY A 38 -12.58 -7.41 2.96
C GLY A 38 -12.00 -6.11 2.39
N GLY A 39 -12.13 -5.91 1.08
CA GLY A 39 -11.77 -4.65 0.43
C GLY A 39 -12.66 -3.49 0.88
N ALA A 40 -13.97 -3.72 0.94
CA ALA A 40 -14.95 -2.73 1.41
C ALA A 40 -14.70 -2.32 2.86
N ARG A 41 -14.36 -3.28 3.75
CA ARG A 41 -13.97 -2.99 5.13
C ARG A 41 -12.72 -2.11 5.19
N THR A 42 -11.71 -2.42 4.40
CA THR A 42 -10.48 -1.60 4.33
C THR A 42 -10.77 -0.18 3.83
N ALA A 43 -11.63 -0.04 2.81
CA ALA A 43 -12.10 1.25 2.34
C ALA A 43 -12.85 2.02 3.43
N LEU A 44 -13.75 1.34 4.15
CA LEU A 44 -14.53 1.91 5.25
C LEU A 44 -13.62 2.46 6.37
N PHE A 45 -12.66 1.68 6.86
CA PHE A 45 -11.75 2.15 7.91
C PHE A 45 -10.86 3.30 7.43
N SER A 46 -10.38 3.26 6.19
CA SER A 46 -9.62 4.38 5.61
C SER A 46 -10.46 5.65 5.52
N TRP A 47 -11.72 5.53 5.13
CA TRP A 47 -12.66 6.64 5.04
C TRP A 47 -13.04 7.17 6.43
N LEU A 48 -13.39 6.28 7.37
CA LEU A 48 -13.77 6.66 8.74
C LEU A 48 -12.63 7.41 9.43
N TYR A 49 -11.40 6.90 9.34
CA TYR A 49 -10.24 7.55 9.95
C TYR A 49 -9.98 8.95 9.36
N ALA A 50 -10.11 9.09 8.03
CA ALA A 50 -10.03 10.41 7.40
C ALA A 50 -11.10 11.37 7.95
N ARG A 51 -12.36 10.91 8.05
CA ARG A 51 -13.46 11.74 8.55
C ARG A 51 -13.30 12.06 10.04
N HIS A 52 -12.91 11.09 10.88
CA HIS A 52 -12.62 11.29 12.29
C HIS A 52 -11.58 12.41 12.52
N CYS A 53 -10.54 12.41 11.71
CA CYS A 53 -9.47 13.40 11.79
C CYS A 53 -9.74 14.69 11.00
N ASN A 54 -10.94 14.91 10.45
CA ASN A 54 -11.26 16.03 9.55
C ASN A 54 -10.27 16.09 8.36
N GLY A 55 -9.83 14.96 7.87
CA GLY A 55 -8.86 14.80 6.81
C GLY A 55 -9.48 14.49 5.45
N GLN A 56 -8.66 13.98 4.55
CA GLN A 56 -9.02 13.66 3.16
C GLN A 56 -8.91 12.18 2.88
N PHE A 57 -9.79 11.68 2.02
CA PHE A 57 -9.82 10.31 1.55
C PHE A 57 -9.67 10.25 0.03
N VAL A 58 -8.67 9.52 -0.44
CA VAL A 58 -8.29 9.38 -1.86
C VAL A 58 -8.73 8.03 -2.39
N LEU A 59 -9.25 7.99 -3.62
CA LEU A 59 -9.45 6.75 -4.37
C LEU A 59 -8.39 6.64 -5.47
N ARG A 60 -7.64 5.53 -5.47
CA ARG A 60 -6.65 5.19 -6.51
C ARG A 60 -6.90 3.79 -7.02
N ILE A 61 -7.00 3.63 -8.31
CA ILE A 61 -7.14 2.34 -9.00
C ILE A 61 -5.76 1.84 -9.40
N GLU A 62 -5.36 0.68 -8.87
CA GLU A 62 -4.06 0.07 -9.13
C GLU A 62 -4.16 -0.91 -10.31
N ASP A 63 -4.24 -0.37 -11.50
CA ASP A 63 -4.51 -1.04 -12.78
C ASP A 63 -3.24 -1.36 -13.60
N THR A 64 -2.08 -1.48 -12.95
CA THR A 64 -0.80 -1.77 -13.63
C THR A 64 -0.75 -3.17 -14.26
N ASP A 65 -1.52 -4.12 -13.74
CA ASP A 65 -1.71 -5.44 -14.33
C ASP A 65 -2.80 -5.38 -15.41
N ARG A 66 -2.40 -5.01 -16.63
CA ARG A 66 -3.32 -4.79 -17.75
C ARG A 66 -4.07 -6.04 -18.20
N GLU A 67 -3.53 -7.23 -17.96
CA GLU A 67 -4.17 -8.48 -18.36
C GLU A 67 -5.36 -8.82 -17.46
N ARG A 68 -5.26 -8.48 -16.16
CA ARG A 68 -6.30 -8.77 -15.17
C ARG A 68 -7.18 -7.59 -14.81
N SER A 69 -6.79 -6.37 -15.20
CA SER A 69 -7.56 -5.15 -14.93
C SER A 69 -8.57 -4.92 -16.05
N THR A 70 -9.86 -4.92 -15.73
CA THR A 70 -10.93 -4.68 -16.69
C THR A 70 -11.72 -3.43 -16.32
N GLN A 71 -12.33 -2.78 -17.33
CA GLN A 71 -13.18 -1.62 -17.11
C GLN A 71 -14.41 -1.98 -16.26
N GLU A 72 -14.97 -3.17 -16.47
CA GLU A 72 -16.12 -3.67 -15.70
C GLU A 72 -15.79 -3.81 -14.21
N ALA A 73 -14.57 -4.27 -13.88
CA ALA A 73 -14.11 -4.37 -12.49
C ALA A 73 -13.90 -2.99 -11.86
N ILE A 74 -13.39 -2.02 -12.63
CA ILE A 74 -13.25 -0.62 -12.18
C ILE A 74 -14.62 -0.02 -11.88
N ASP A 75 -15.57 -0.16 -12.82
CA ASP A 75 -16.92 0.37 -12.68
C ASP A 75 -17.65 -0.27 -11.49
N ALA A 76 -17.50 -1.57 -11.29
CA ALA A 76 -18.07 -2.29 -10.15
C ALA A 76 -17.49 -1.83 -8.80
N ILE A 77 -16.20 -1.52 -8.73
CA ILE A 77 -15.57 -0.94 -7.52
C ILE A 77 -16.17 0.44 -7.25
N ILE A 78 -16.24 1.31 -8.25
CA ILE A 78 -16.79 2.66 -8.14
C ILE A 78 -18.27 2.63 -7.72
N GLU A 79 -19.06 1.74 -8.34
CA GLU A 79 -20.47 1.56 -8.00
C GLU A 79 -20.65 1.06 -6.57
N SER A 80 -19.85 0.08 -6.15
CA SER A 80 -19.85 -0.44 -4.78
C SER A 80 -19.55 0.67 -3.76
N MET A 81 -18.52 1.49 -4.01
CA MET A 81 -18.15 2.61 -3.14
C MET A 81 -19.27 3.65 -3.03
N LYS A 82 -19.94 3.94 -4.16
CA LYS A 82 -21.09 4.86 -4.19
C LYS A 82 -22.28 4.28 -3.43
N TRP A 83 -22.56 3.00 -3.58
CA TRP A 83 -23.69 2.36 -2.91
C TRP A 83 -23.57 2.35 -1.40
N ILE A 84 -22.35 2.08 -0.87
CA ILE A 84 -22.09 2.15 0.59
C ILE A 84 -21.76 3.59 1.06
N ASP A 85 -21.93 4.59 0.18
CA ASP A 85 -21.73 6.02 0.43
C ASP A 85 -20.34 6.37 1.02
N LEU A 86 -19.29 5.79 0.48
CA LEU A 86 -17.89 6.15 0.80
C LEU A 86 -17.37 7.16 -0.24
N LYS A 87 -17.75 8.43 -0.07
CA LYS A 87 -17.33 9.51 -0.96
C LYS A 87 -15.86 9.85 -0.77
N TRP A 88 -15.11 9.83 -1.86
CA TRP A 88 -13.71 10.27 -1.89
C TRP A 88 -13.62 11.77 -2.19
N ASP A 89 -12.55 12.39 -1.68
CA ASP A 89 -12.29 13.83 -1.88
C ASP A 89 -11.43 14.05 -3.12
N GLU A 90 -10.53 13.10 -3.44
CA GLU A 90 -9.66 13.16 -4.61
C GLU A 90 -9.67 11.82 -5.38
N GLY A 91 -9.53 11.90 -6.69
CA GLY A 91 -9.53 10.74 -7.58
C GLY A 91 -10.87 10.51 -8.29
N PRO A 92 -11.10 9.33 -8.90
CA PRO A 92 -10.18 8.20 -8.93
C PRO A 92 -8.92 8.49 -9.75
N TYR A 93 -7.75 8.21 -9.17
CA TYR A 93 -6.48 8.20 -9.90
C TYR A 93 -6.24 6.81 -10.47
N TYR A 94 -5.53 6.73 -11.60
CA TYR A 94 -5.20 5.46 -12.28
C TYR A 94 -3.70 5.31 -12.41
N GLN A 95 -3.14 4.19 -11.97
CA GLN A 95 -1.69 3.96 -12.04
C GLN A 95 -1.19 3.88 -13.48
N THR A 96 -1.98 3.35 -14.40
CA THR A 96 -1.63 3.33 -15.84
C THR A 96 -1.43 4.71 -16.45
N LYS A 97 -1.95 5.77 -15.85
CA LYS A 97 -1.79 7.17 -16.28
C LYS A 97 -0.53 7.83 -15.69
N ARG A 98 0.24 7.10 -14.89
CA ARG A 98 1.37 7.64 -14.13
C ARG A 98 2.72 7.02 -14.51
N PHE A 99 2.76 6.22 -15.57
CA PHE A 99 3.98 5.50 -15.97
C PHE A 99 5.17 6.44 -16.23
N ASP A 100 4.94 7.61 -16.83
CA ASP A 100 6.01 8.60 -17.04
C ASP A 100 6.63 9.02 -15.70
N ARG A 101 5.80 9.28 -14.70
CA ARG A 101 6.26 9.63 -13.34
C ARG A 101 7.06 8.51 -12.70
N TYR A 102 6.64 7.26 -12.85
CA TYR A 102 7.40 6.12 -12.34
C TYR A 102 8.76 6.00 -13.01
N HIS A 103 8.84 6.19 -14.33
CA HIS A 103 10.11 6.16 -15.06
C HIS A 103 11.04 7.30 -14.61
N GLU A 104 10.53 8.51 -14.41
CA GLU A 104 11.33 9.63 -13.86
C GLU A 104 11.97 9.27 -12.51
N VAL A 105 11.20 8.67 -11.59
CA VAL A 105 11.70 8.27 -10.26
C VAL A 105 12.71 7.12 -10.37
N ILE A 106 12.49 6.17 -11.27
CA ILE A 106 13.45 5.08 -11.55
C ILE A 106 14.78 5.64 -12.05
N GLU A 107 14.74 6.55 -13.02
CA GLU A 107 15.95 7.21 -13.55
C GLU A 107 16.70 8.01 -12.48
N GLN A 108 15.95 8.68 -11.59
CA GLN A 108 16.54 9.35 -10.43
C GLN A 108 17.28 8.35 -9.53
N LEU A 109 16.64 7.22 -9.18
CA LEU A 109 17.26 6.20 -8.31
C LEU A 109 18.49 5.57 -8.97
N LEU A 110 18.47 5.33 -10.28
CA LEU A 110 19.63 4.84 -11.04
C LEU A 110 20.77 5.86 -11.01
N LYS A 111 20.50 7.13 -11.29
CA LYS A 111 21.48 8.22 -11.27
C LYS A 111 22.11 8.41 -9.88
N GLU A 112 21.33 8.22 -8.82
CA GLU A 112 21.78 8.34 -7.43
C GLU A 112 22.49 7.06 -6.93
N GLY A 113 22.59 6.00 -7.73
CA GLY A 113 23.16 4.71 -7.34
C GLY A 113 22.30 3.93 -6.32
N LYS A 114 21.05 4.32 -6.16
CA LYS A 114 20.07 3.67 -5.26
C LYS A 114 19.27 2.55 -5.95
N ALA A 115 19.46 2.39 -7.26
CA ALA A 115 18.95 1.29 -8.05
C ALA A 115 20.03 0.88 -9.07
N TYR A 116 19.86 -0.31 -9.64
CA TYR A 116 20.79 -0.85 -10.63
C TYR A 116 20.09 -1.82 -11.59
N LYS A 117 20.70 -2.02 -12.76
CA LYS A 117 20.25 -3.01 -13.74
C LYS A 117 20.70 -4.41 -13.32
N CYS A 118 19.81 -5.37 -13.41
CA CYS A 118 20.09 -6.78 -13.10
C CYS A 118 19.81 -7.64 -14.32
N TYR A 119 20.84 -8.30 -14.83
CA TYR A 119 20.83 -9.14 -16.02
C TYR A 119 20.73 -10.63 -15.73
N CYS A 120 20.45 -11.01 -14.47
CA CYS A 120 20.28 -12.40 -14.11
C CYS A 120 19.14 -13.07 -14.89
N SER A 121 19.43 -14.20 -15.52
CA SER A 121 18.42 -15.00 -16.20
C SER A 121 17.44 -15.64 -15.20
N LYS A 122 16.24 -16.02 -15.69
CA LYS A 122 15.24 -16.71 -14.87
C LYS A 122 15.79 -18.05 -14.35
N GLU A 123 16.50 -18.80 -15.19
CA GLU A 123 17.09 -20.09 -14.87
C GLU A 123 18.11 -19.98 -13.73
N ARG A 124 18.97 -18.93 -13.76
CA ARG A 124 19.91 -18.65 -12.68
C ARG A 124 19.18 -18.37 -11.36
N LEU A 125 18.16 -17.54 -11.42
CA LEU A 125 17.39 -17.18 -10.22
C LEU A 125 16.60 -18.36 -9.64
N GLU A 126 16.06 -19.24 -10.48
CA GLU A 126 15.37 -20.47 -10.07
C GLU A 126 16.35 -21.44 -9.40
N LYS A 127 17.49 -21.69 -10.02
CA LYS A 127 18.54 -22.54 -9.45
C LYS A 127 19.01 -22.02 -8.09
N MET A 128 19.28 -20.72 -7.99
CA MET A 128 19.66 -20.08 -6.73
C MET A 128 18.59 -20.31 -5.63
N ARG A 129 17.30 -20.13 -5.95
CA ARG A 129 16.20 -20.35 -5.01
C ARG A 129 16.12 -21.81 -4.54
N GLU A 130 16.25 -22.75 -5.48
CA GLU A 130 16.26 -24.18 -5.16
C GLU A 130 17.42 -24.55 -4.23
N GLU A 131 18.61 -24.04 -4.49
CA GLU A 131 19.79 -24.27 -3.67
C GLU A 131 19.61 -23.69 -2.25
N GLN A 132 19.07 -22.47 -2.14
CA GLN A 132 18.75 -21.84 -0.85
C GLN A 132 17.71 -22.67 -0.07
N MET A 133 16.65 -23.12 -0.72
CA MET A 133 15.63 -23.98 -0.09
C MET A 133 16.20 -25.33 0.37
N LYS A 134 17.04 -25.98 -0.43
CA LYS A 134 17.72 -27.22 -0.06
C LYS A 134 18.60 -27.06 1.19
N ASN A 135 19.17 -25.87 1.38
CA ASN A 135 20.00 -25.52 2.53
C ASN A 135 19.18 -24.95 3.72
N GLY A 136 17.83 -24.99 3.66
CA GLY A 136 16.96 -24.48 4.73
C GLY A 136 16.94 -22.95 4.85
N LEU A 137 17.44 -22.26 3.83
CA LEU A 137 17.46 -20.80 3.79
C LEU A 137 16.19 -20.25 3.14
N LYS A 138 15.74 -19.08 3.61
CA LYS A 138 14.65 -18.35 2.96
C LYS A 138 15.13 -17.83 1.61
N PRO A 139 14.45 -18.18 0.49
CA PRO A 139 14.84 -17.71 -0.85
C PRO A 139 14.87 -16.19 -0.94
N ARG A 140 16.00 -15.65 -1.39
CA ARG A 140 16.17 -14.22 -1.67
C ARG A 140 17.20 -14.01 -2.78
N TYR A 141 17.12 -12.88 -3.44
CA TYR A 141 18.13 -12.49 -4.41
C TYR A 141 19.49 -12.26 -3.72
N ASP A 142 20.55 -12.76 -4.33
CA ASP A 142 21.90 -12.79 -3.76
C ASP A 142 22.73 -11.52 -4.04
N GLY A 143 22.15 -10.53 -4.72
CA GLY A 143 22.85 -9.29 -5.04
C GLY A 143 23.87 -9.39 -6.19
N HIS A 144 23.85 -10.47 -6.97
CA HIS A 144 24.88 -10.79 -8.01
C HIS A 144 25.22 -9.60 -8.93
N CYS A 145 24.21 -8.88 -9.42
CA CYS A 145 24.43 -7.72 -10.30
C CYS A 145 24.54 -6.38 -9.56
N ARG A 146 24.60 -6.40 -8.23
CA ARG A 146 24.54 -5.17 -7.42
C ARG A 146 25.74 -4.25 -7.66
N ASP A 147 26.90 -4.84 -7.81
CA ASP A 147 28.17 -4.14 -8.07
C ASP A 147 28.85 -4.64 -9.36
N ASP A 148 28.02 -5.12 -10.28
CA ASP A 148 28.48 -5.54 -11.60
C ASP A 148 28.72 -4.31 -12.47
N HIS A 149 29.96 -4.17 -12.96
CA HIS A 149 30.41 -3.12 -13.85
C HIS A 149 30.80 -3.69 -15.21
N SER A 150 30.42 -4.92 -15.53
CA SER A 150 30.69 -5.54 -16.81
C SER A 150 29.91 -4.84 -17.94
N GLU A 151 30.47 -4.92 -19.14
CA GLU A 151 29.78 -4.43 -20.35
C GLU A 151 28.70 -5.46 -20.74
N HIS A 152 27.49 -4.96 -20.96
CA HIS A 152 26.35 -5.71 -21.43
C HIS A 152 25.95 -5.29 -22.82
N ALA A 153 25.40 -6.20 -23.61
CA ALA A 153 24.89 -5.87 -24.94
C ALA A 153 23.73 -4.85 -24.84
N PRO A 154 23.61 -3.90 -25.79
CA PRO A 154 22.57 -2.86 -25.72
C PRO A 154 21.14 -3.40 -25.68
N ASP A 155 20.89 -4.58 -26.22
CA ASP A 155 19.61 -5.27 -26.31
C ASP A 155 19.45 -6.41 -25.27
N GLU A 156 20.43 -6.58 -24.37
CA GLU A 156 20.35 -7.60 -23.32
C GLU A 156 19.22 -7.24 -22.33
N PRO A 157 18.27 -8.16 -22.12
CA PRO A 157 17.12 -7.88 -21.24
C PRO A 157 17.57 -7.77 -19.79
N TYR A 158 17.09 -6.75 -19.10
CA TYR A 158 17.37 -6.52 -17.70
C TYR A 158 16.09 -6.13 -16.92
N VAL A 159 16.15 -6.29 -15.61
CA VAL A 159 15.21 -5.68 -14.68
C VAL A 159 15.93 -4.60 -13.87
N ILE A 160 15.20 -3.65 -13.31
CA ILE A 160 15.78 -2.68 -12.38
C ILE A 160 15.44 -3.10 -10.96
N ARG A 161 16.47 -3.17 -10.11
CA ARG A 161 16.32 -3.49 -8.69
C ARG A 161 16.64 -2.28 -7.83
N PHE A 162 15.86 -2.12 -6.76
CA PHE A 162 16.18 -1.20 -5.69
C PHE A 162 17.35 -1.75 -4.87
N ARG A 163 18.36 -0.92 -4.60
CA ARG A 163 19.48 -1.26 -3.71
C ARG A 163 19.04 -1.12 -2.27
N ASN A 164 18.54 -2.21 -1.69
CA ASN A 164 18.11 -2.23 -0.30
C ASN A 164 19.34 -2.08 0.63
N PRO A 165 19.26 -1.38 1.78
CA PRO A 165 20.31 -1.43 2.79
C PRO A 165 20.63 -2.87 3.22
N ASP A 166 21.90 -3.20 3.38
CA ASP A 166 22.35 -4.54 3.80
C ASP A 166 22.36 -4.69 5.33
N ASP A 167 22.62 -3.59 6.02
CA ASP A 167 22.82 -3.54 7.47
C ASP A 167 21.68 -2.82 8.20
N GLY A 168 21.64 -3.02 9.52
CA GLY A 168 20.71 -2.36 10.40
C GLY A 168 19.31 -2.95 10.38
N ILE A 169 18.39 -2.20 10.97
CA ILE A 169 16.99 -2.59 11.18
C ILE A 169 16.09 -1.55 10.54
N VAL A 170 15.02 -2.01 9.91
CA VAL A 170 13.87 -1.19 9.57
C VAL A 170 12.73 -1.50 10.54
N ALA A 171 12.32 -0.49 11.28
CA ALA A 171 11.28 -0.59 12.30
C ALA A 171 10.19 0.45 12.06
N PHE A 172 8.97 0.13 12.47
CA PHE A 172 7.82 1.02 12.44
C PHE A 172 6.82 0.64 13.53
N ASP A 173 6.08 1.64 14.00
CA ASP A 173 4.97 1.45 14.93
C ASP A 173 3.67 1.38 14.14
N ASP A 174 3.06 0.20 14.12
CA ASP A 174 1.78 -0.02 13.46
C ASP A 174 0.64 0.30 14.43
N MET A 175 -0.38 1.02 13.96
CA MET A 175 -1.50 1.47 14.81
C MET A 175 -2.31 0.31 15.42
N VAL A 176 -2.28 -0.88 14.82
CA VAL A 176 -3.03 -2.06 15.27
C VAL A 176 -2.11 -3.12 15.84
N LYS A 177 -0.96 -3.36 15.21
CA LYS A 177 -0.06 -4.46 15.56
C LYS A 177 1.08 -4.04 16.52
N GLY A 178 1.20 -2.74 16.81
CA GLY A 178 2.28 -2.21 17.65
C GLY A 178 3.63 -2.19 16.95
N HIS A 179 4.71 -2.31 17.71
CA HIS A 179 6.06 -2.22 17.20
C HIS A 179 6.46 -3.44 16.39
N ILE A 180 6.98 -3.21 15.17
CA ILE A 180 7.42 -4.26 14.25
C ILE A 180 8.82 -3.91 13.73
N GLU A 181 9.72 -4.90 13.75
CA GLU A 181 11.10 -4.77 13.29
C GLU A 181 11.46 -5.85 12.28
N PHE A 182 12.28 -5.48 11.29
CA PHE A 182 12.89 -6.38 10.32
C PHE A 182 14.37 -6.05 10.19
N LYS A 183 15.22 -7.08 10.11
CA LYS A 183 16.62 -6.86 9.73
C LYS A 183 16.72 -6.59 8.24
N ASN A 184 17.48 -5.58 7.85
CA ASN A 184 17.71 -5.30 6.43
C ASN A 184 18.38 -6.48 5.71
N SER A 185 19.22 -7.23 6.43
CA SER A 185 19.85 -8.47 5.91
C SER A 185 18.85 -9.58 5.52
N GLU A 186 17.58 -9.52 5.97
CA GLU A 186 16.51 -10.45 5.61
C GLU A 186 15.70 -9.99 4.38
N LEU A 187 15.90 -8.73 3.97
CA LEU A 187 15.28 -8.15 2.79
C LEU A 187 16.22 -8.28 1.59
N ASP A 188 15.64 -8.46 0.42
CA ASP A 188 16.39 -8.51 -0.84
C ASP A 188 16.24 -7.23 -1.66
N ASP A 189 17.11 -7.05 -2.64
CA ASP A 189 16.97 -6.00 -3.63
C ASP A 189 15.78 -6.34 -4.54
N PHE A 190 14.61 -5.80 -4.20
CA PHE A 190 13.40 -6.11 -4.94
C PHE A 190 13.36 -5.39 -6.31
N ILE A 191 12.69 -6.02 -7.25
CA ILE A 191 12.52 -5.45 -8.60
C ILE A 191 11.56 -4.28 -8.51
N ILE A 192 11.98 -3.12 -9.04
CA ILE A 192 11.16 -1.91 -9.17
C ILE A 192 10.63 -1.73 -10.60
N GLN A 193 11.34 -2.29 -11.62
CA GLN A 193 10.88 -2.32 -13.00
C GLN A 193 11.19 -3.68 -13.62
N ARG A 194 10.22 -4.25 -14.32
CA ARG A 194 10.36 -5.50 -15.08
C ARG A 194 11.08 -5.25 -16.41
N SER A 195 11.48 -6.32 -17.07
CA SER A 195 12.19 -6.26 -18.36
C SER A 195 11.34 -5.69 -19.52
N ASP A 196 10.03 -5.70 -19.40
CA ASP A 196 9.10 -5.06 -20.34
C ASP A 196 8.88 -3.57 -20.06
N GLY A 197 9.60 -2.99 -19.08
CA GLY A 197 9.46 -1.60 -18.67
C GLY A 197 8.34 -1.34 -17.66
N THR A 198 7.54 -2.35 -17.29
CA THR A 198 6.43 -2.18 -16.35
C THR A 198 6.94 -2.02 -14.91
N PRO A 199 6.58 -0.95 -14.19
CA PRO A 199 6.90 -0.79 -12.78
C PRO A 199 6.18 -1.81 -11.91
N THR A 200 6.75 -2.14 -10.74
CA THR A 200 6.18 -3.12 -9.82
C THR A 200 5.33 -2.48 -8.72
N TYR A 201 4.45 -3.29 -8.13
CA TYR A 201 3.52 -2.85 -7.08
C TYR A 201 4.19 -2.07 -5.95
N ASN A 202 5.21 -2.65 -5.28
CA ASN A 202 5.86 -2.02 -4.13
C ASN A 202 6.51 -0.67 -4.46
N PHE A 203 6.92 -0.49 -5.70
CA PHE A 203 7.48 0.77 -6.18
C PHE A 203 6.37 1.79 -6.49
N CYS A 204 5.37 1.41 -7.29
CA CYS A 204 4.29 2.31 -7.68
C CYS A 204 3.55 2.88 -6.48
N VAL A 205 3.21 2.04 -5.50
CA VAL A 205 2.46 2.47 -4.32
C VAL A 205 3.22 3.50 -3.49
N VAL A 206 4.54 3.39 -3.38
CA VAL A 206 5.38 4.36 -2.65
C VAL A 206 5.42 5.70 -3.38
N VAL A 207 5.65 5.68 -4.70
CA VAL A 207 5.68 6.91 -5.50
C VAL A 207 4.34 7.64 -5.44
N ASP A 208 3.24 6.88 -5.58
CA ASP A 208 1.90 7.47 -5.56
C ASP A 208 1.54 8.02 -4.17
N ASP A 209 1.77 7.26 -3.12
CA ASP A 209 1.47 7.69 -1.77
C ASP A 209 2.29 8.94 -1.39
N TRP A 210 3.54 9.04 -1.87
CA TRP A 210 4.36 10.24 -1.71
C TRP A 210 3.81 11.43 -2.48
N ASP A 211 3.59 11.29 -3.79
CA ASP A 211 3.11 12.38 -4.66
C ASP A 211 1.72 12.88 -4.24
N MET A 212 0.86 11.97 -3.74
CA MET A 212 -0.49 12.29 -3.28
C MET A 212 -0.52 12.83 -1.84
N GLY A 213 0.63 12.83 -1.14
CA GLY A 213 0.73 13.30 0.24
C GLY A 213 -0.02 12.42 1.25
N ILE A 214 -0.07 11.11 1.00
CA ILE A 214 -0.72 10.15 1.91
C ILE A 214 0.05 10.10 3.24
N THR A 215 -0.65 10.35 4.32
CA THR A 215 -0.07 10.36 5.67
C THR A 215 -0.30 9.07 6.45
N HIS A 216 -1.39 8.36 6.14
CA HIS A 216 -1.77 7.12 6.80
C HIS A 216 -2.15 6.04 5.79
N ILE A 217 -1.54 4.88 5.92
CA ILE A 217 -1.75 3.70 5.08
C ILE A 217 -2.52 2.66 5.89
N ILE A 218 -3.82 2.58 5.66
CA ILE A 218 -4.70 1.56 6.25
C ILE A 218 -4.94 0.48 5.20
N ARG A 219 -4.59 -0.78 5.52
CA ARG A 219 -4.67 -1.91 4.58
C ARG A 219 -4.71 -3.26 5.29
N GLY A 220 -4.94 -4.34 4.57
CA GLY A 220 -4.91 -5.69 5.13
C GLY A 220 -3.51 -6.10 5.61
N ASP A 221 -3.44 -6.95 6.62
CA ASP A 221 -2.18 -7.38 7.23
C ASP A 221 -1.39 -8.39 6.38
N ASP A 222 -1.95 -8.87 5.28
CA ASP A 222 -1.21 -9.58 4.24
C ASP A 222 -0.12 -8.70 3.58
N HIS A 223 -0.18 -7.38 3.78
CA HIS A 223 0.83 -6.43 3.31
C HIS A 223 1.93 -6.08 4.34
N VAL A 224 1.90 -6.62 5.56
CA VAL A 224 2.93 -6.33 6.59
C VAL A 224 4.34 -6.59 6.06
N ASN A 225 4.56 -7.69 5.35
CA ASN A 225 5.86 -8.05 4.78
C ASN A 225 6.33 -7.14 3.62
N ASN A 226 5.43 -6.34 3.05
CA ASN A 226 5.79 -5.33 2.04
C ASN A 226 6.30 -4.05 2.70
N THR A 227 5.83 -3.73 3.90
CA THR A 227 6.07 -2.48 4.61
C THR A 227 7.55 -2.15 4.79
N PRO A 228 8.45 -3.06 5.23
CA PRO A 228 9.86 -2.72 5.42
C PRO A 228 10.55 -2.34 4.10
N ARG A 229 10.21 -3.00 2.97
CA ARG A 229 10.73 -2.66 1.64
C ARG A 229 10.27 -1.28 1.20
N GLN A 230 9.01 -0.97 1.44
CA GLN A 230 8.43 0.34 1.12
C GLN A 230 9.03 1.45 1.98
N ILE A 231 9.25 1.23 3.28
CA ILE A 231 9.91 2.20 4.18
C ILE A 231 11.32 2.50 3.69
N ASN A 232 12.10 1.49 3.32
CA ASN A 232 13.44 1.70 2.79
C ASN A 232 13.42 2.52 1.49
N LEU A 233 12.43 2.30 0.63
CA LEU A 233 12.25 3.10 -0.57
C LEU A 233 11.84 4.55 -0.27
N TYR A 234 10.91 4.80 0.67
CA TYR A 234 10.58 6.15 1.15
C TYR A 234 11.83 6.88 1.64
N LYS A 235 12.65 6.22 2.47
CA LYS A 235 13.91 6.78 2.98
C LYS A 235 14.90 7.11 1.86
N ALA A 236 15.03 6.21 0.89
CA ALA A 236 15.91 6.40 -0.26
C ALA A 236 15.48 7.59 -1.13
N LEU A 237 14.19 7.82 -1.27
CA LEU A 237 13.62 8.95 -2.01
C LEU A 237 13.64 10.26 -1.20
N GLY A 238 14.00 10.22 0.09
CA GLY A 238 13.87 11.39 0.99
C GLY A 238 12.43 11.78 1.26
N ALA A 239 11.49 10.86 1.02
CA ALA A 239 10.06 11.06 1.21
C ALA A 239 9.66 10.81 2.67
N PRO A 240 8.64 11.51 3.19
CA PRO A 240 8.11 11.21 4.52
C PRO A 240 7.50 9.80 4.55
N VAL A 241 7.84 9.05 5.60
CA VAL A 241 7.28 7.71 5.81
C VAL A 241 5.89 7.85 6.42
N PRO A 242 4.83 7.31 5.80
CA PRO A 242 3.48 7.35 6.36
C PRO A 242 3.36 6.52 7.64
N VAL A 243 2.32 6.77 8.41
CA VAL A 243 1.87 5.90 9.51
C VAL A 243 1.17 4.69 8.93
N PHE A 244 1.46 3.50 9.45
CA PHE A 244 0.86 2.25 8.97
C PHE A 244 -0.20 1.73 9.94
N CYS A 245 -1.23 1.13 9.38
CA CYS A 245 -2.33 0.48 10.09
C CYS A 245 -2.70 -0.81 9.35
N HIS A 246 -2.28 -1.96 9.85
CA HIS A 246 -2.56 -3.25 9.23
C HIS A 246 -3.72 -3.97 9.92
N LEU A 247 -4.86 -3.95 9.24
CA LEU A 247 -6.10 -4.58 9.71
C LEU A 247 -6.00 -6.10 9.60
N ALA A 248 -6.40 -6.81 10.65
CA ALA A 248 -6.44 -8.26 10.63
C ALA A 248 -7.31 -8.79 9.48
N MET A 249 -6.92 -9.92 8.89
CA MET A 249 -7.69 -10.57 7.84
C MET A 249 -9.05 -11.02 8.36
N ILE A 250 -10.08 -10.91 7.54
CA ILE A 250 -11.36 -11.56 7.82
C ILE A 250 -11.18 -13.05 7.50
N LEU A 251 -11.48 -13.88 8.47
CA LEU A 251 -11.37 -15.33 8.35
C LEU A 251 -12.75 -15.95 8.12
N GLY A 252 -12.79 -17.06 7.39
CA GLY A 252 -13.94 -17.94 7.31
C GLY A 252 -14.04 -18.83 8.57
N ASP A 253 -15.08 -19.62 8.65
CA ASP A 253 -15.31 -20.56 9.78
C ASP A 253 -14.20 -21.60 9.92
N ASP A 254 -13.47 -21.89 8.85
CA ASP A 254 -12.32 -22.79 8.83
C ASP A 254 -11.01 -22.12 9.30
N GLY A 255 -11.07 -20.86 9.74
CA GLY A 255 -9.90 -20.08 10.18
C GLY A 255 -8.97 -19.62 9.05
N THR A 256 -9.32 -19.86 7.79
CA THR A 256 -8.54 -19.38 6.64
C THR A 256 -9.08 -18.05 6.12
N LYS A 257 -8.28 -17.34 5.34
CA LYS A 257 -8.69 -16.05 4.72
C LYS A 257 -10.03 -16.22 4.02
N LEU A 258 -10.96 -15.32 4.32
CA LEU A 258 -12.26 -15.28 3.66
C LEU A 258 -12.09 -15.16 2.13
N SER A 259 -12.69 -16.08 1.42
CA SER A 259 -12.57 -16.21 -0.04
C SER A 259 -13.90 -16.62 -0.67
N LYS A 260 -13.98 -16.63 -1.98
CA LYS A 260 -15.19 -17.06 -2.73
C LYS A 260 -15.71 -18.44 -2.30
N ARG A 261 -14.86 -19.38 -1.90
CA ARG A 261 -15.28 -20.70 -1.39
C ARG A 261 -16.04 -20.66 -0.05
N HIS A 262 -15.88 -19.57 0.69
CA HIS A 262 -16.60 -19.32 1.95
C HIS A 262 -17.87 -18.48 1.76
N GLY A 263 -18.34 -18.34 0.51
CA GLY A 263 -19.47 -17.48 0.22
C GLY A 263 -19.17 -15.98 0.37
N ALA A 264 -17.87 -15.58 0.34
CA ALA A 264 -17.49 -14.18 0.34
C ALA A 264 -18.05 -13.50 -0.91
N VAL A 265 -19.10 -12.74 -0.71
CA VAL A 265 -19.92 -12.12 -1.72
C VAL A 265 -19.32 -10.76 -2.07
N SER A 266 -19.51 -10.33 -3.31
CA SER A 266 -19.23 -8.95 -3.68
C SER A 266 -20.16 -8.00 -2.92
N VAL A 267 -19.72 -6.76 -2.72
CA VAL A 267 -20.57 -5.72 -2.12
C VAL A 267 -21.90 -5.58 -2.87
N MET A 268 -21.87 -5.69 -4.21
CA MET A 268 -23.07 -5.55 -5.04
C MET A 268 -24.05 -6.71 -4.89
N GLN A 269 -23.58 -7.91 -4.52
CA GLN A 269 -24.47 -9.03 -4.24
C GLN A 269 -25.36 -8.74 -3.02
N TYR A 270 -24.85 -8.11 -1.95
CA TYR A 270 -25.68 -7.69 -0.82
C TYR A 270 -26.79 -6.73 -1.25
N ARG A 271 -26.50 -5.83 -2.19
CA ARG A 271 -27.52 -4.96 -2.78
C ARG A 271 -28.59 -5.75 -3.54
N GLU A 272 -28.17 -6.71 -4.36
CA GLU A 272 -29.09 -7.58 -5.12
C GLU A 272 -29.94 -8.45 -4.19
N ASP A 273 -29.38 -8.91 -3.08
CA ASP A 273 -30.07 -9.67 -2.03
C ASP A 273 -31.00 -8.79 -1.17
N GLY A 274 -31.07 -7.48 -1.43
CA GLY A 274 -32.00 -6.55 -0.78
C GLY A 274 -31.50 -5.97 0.55
N TYR A 275 -30.24 -6.10 0.89
CA TYR A 275 -29.67 -5.46 2.10
C TYR A 275 -29.55 -3.95 1.92
N LEU A 276 -29.79 -3.22 3.00
CA LEU A 276 -29.53 -1.78 3.05
C LEU A 276 -28.03 -1.50 3.17
N PRO A 277 -27.50 -0.45 2.52
CA PRO A 277 -26.09 -0.10 2.61
C PRO A 277 -25.64 0.20 4.04
N GLU A 278 -26.50 0.81 4.88
CA GLU A 278 -26.23 1.10 6.28
C GLU A 278 -26.05 -0.19 7.09
N ALA A 279 -26.82 -1.23 6.82
CA ALA A 279 -26.72 -2.52 7.48
C ALA A 279 -25.37 -3.19 7.13
N LEU A 280 -24.97 -3.14 5.84
CA LEU A 280 -23.67 -3.66 5.42
C LEU A 280 -22.51 -2.85 6.04
N VAL A 281 -22.59 -1.52 6.07
CA VAL A 281 -21.57 -0.67 6.68
C VAL A 281 -21.43 -0.97 8.17
N ASN A 282 -22.55 -1.12 8.91
CA ASN A 282 -22.53 -1.50 10.31
C ASN A 282 -21.91 -2.89 10.52
N TYR A 283 -22.23 -3.87 9.68
CA TYR A 283 -21.60 -5.18 9.72
C TYR A 283 -20.08 -5.09 9.49
N LEU A 284 -19.64 -4.34 8.47
CA LEU A 284 -18.24 -4.19 8.13
C LEU A 284 -17.41 -3.51 9.23
N VAL A 285 -17.93 -2.48 9.89
CA VAL A 285 -17.20 -1.79 10.97
C VAL A 285 -17.01 -2.69 12.18
N ARG A 286 -17.98 -3.56 12.47
CA ARG A 286 -17.90 -4.56 13.56
C ARG A 286 -16.87 -5.65 13.28
N LEU A 287 -16.43 -5.82 12.05
CA LEU A 287 -15.36 -6.76 11.69
C LEU A 287 -13.97 -6.17 11.99
N GLY A 288 -13.65 -6.01 13.27
CA GLY A 288 -12.35 -5.57 13.76
C GLY A 288 -12.36 -4.32 14.62
N TRP A 289 -13.54 -3.75 14.90
CA TRP A 289 -13.71 -2.65 15.84
C TRP A 289 -14.97 -2.83 16.71
N SER A 290 -14.91 -2.32 17.93
CA SER A 290 -16.04 -2.32 18.86
C SER A 290 -15.95 -1.10 19.78
N HIS A 291 -17.11 -0.66 20.25
CA HIS A 291 -17.22 0.38 21.27
C HIS A 291 -18.16 -0.10 22.38
N GLY A 292 -17.58 -0.59 23.48
CA GLY A 292 -18.32 -1.22 24.55
C GLY A 292 -19.23 -2.35 24.05
N ASP A 293 -20.47 -2.37 24.53
CA ASP A 293 -21.49 -3.36 24.15
C ASP A 293 -22.42 -2.89 23.02
N GLN A 294 -22.16 -1.70 22.44
CA GLN A 294 -22.97 -1.18 21.35
C GLN A 294 -22.76 -1.99 20.08
N GLU A 295 -23.86 -2.38 19.42
CA GLU A 295 -23.83 -3.21 18.22
C GLU A 295 -24.26 -2.46 16.96
N ILE A 296 -25.08 -1.44 17.10
CA ILE A 296 -25.60 -0.64 15.98
C ILE A 296 -25.12 0.78 16.15
N PHE A 297 -24.50 1.29 15.09
CA PHE A 297 -23.91 2.62 15.04
C PHE A 297 -24.46 3.39 13.86
N SER A 298 -24.83 4.64 14.06
CA SER A 298 -24.99 5.61 12.97
C SER A 298 -23.63 5.93 12.35
N ARG A 299 -23.63 6.49 11.16
CA ARG A 299 -22.37 6.91 10.48
C ARG A 299 -21.62 7.97 11.29
N GLU A 300 -22.36 8.91 11.91
CA GLU A 300 -21.83 9.95 12.77
C GLU A 300 -21.15 9.37 14.02
N GLU A 301 -21.77 8.35 14.62
CA GLU A 301 -21.18 7.62 15.76
C GLU A 301 -19.93 6.86 15.34
N MET A 302 -19.92 6.17 14.19
CA MET A 302 -18.74 5.50 13.67
C MET A 302 -17.57 6.50 13.46
N ILE A 303 -17.85 7.70 12.96
CA ILE A 303 -16.83 8.73 12.76
C ILE A 303 -16.33 9.27 14.10
N SER A 304 -17.23 9.52 15.06
CA SER A 304 -16.85 10.18 16.32
C SER A 304 -16.14 9.25 17.32
N LEU A 305 -16.43 7.96 17.26
CA LEU A 305 -15.97 6.95 18.23
C LEU A 305 -14.76 6.13 17.78
N LEU A 306 -14.36 6.27 16.49
CA LEU A 306 -13.20 5.58 15.94
C LEU A 306 -11.91 6.15 16.58
#